data_63580bed2263fc7f6cf11b05be1957ad
#
_entry.id   63580bed2263fc7f6cf11b05be1957ad
#
_cell.length_a   1.000
_cell.length_b   1.000
_cell.length_c   1.000
_cell.angle_alpha   90.00
_cell.angle_beta   90.00
_cell.angle_gamma   90.00
#
_symmetry.space_group_name_H-M   'P 1'
#
loop_
_entity.id
_entity.type
_entity.pdbx_description
1 polymer ?
#
loop_
_entity_poly.entity_id
_entity_poly.type
_entity_poly.pdbx_seq_one_letter_code
_entity_poly.pdbx_strand_id
1 'polypeptide(L)'
;MKRILALLIVTALVTSCVSKKKYVQLEQDLIDTKGELQQTTIEKEALETKFAAIEKRVEIYNQNINTLQSENASLEQSNNQKMDFLADNSTVISENMKVNLDATLAKLPPEELEGAKTLKDSMNIAIAHNLRKSISESNMENSEDISVNIDQTVVMISVADSLLFPSGSYNVSSKANPILAQLADVINAEPSIDVMIEGHTDNKGIRTEEIIDNWDLSVKRSTAIVRILQNKYKVDPSRLIPSGRSSYVPLTDNSTYKNRARNRRTNIIIMPNLNKFFALMAQDEVVTFED
;
A
#
# COMPACT_ATOMS: atom_id res chain seq x y z
N MET A 1 -61.07 77.65 37.42
CA MET A 1 -60.82 76.67 36.33
C MET A 1 -59.63 77.08 35.43
N LYS A 2 -59.54 78.32 34.91
CA LYS A 2 -58.42 78.72 33.99
C LYS A 2 -56.98 78.61 34.61
N ARG A 3 -56.83 78.88 35.96
CA ARG A 3 -55.52 78.81 36.66
C ARG A 3 -55.08 77.41 36.91
N ILE A 4 -55.96 76.43 37.10
CA ILE A 4 -55.61 74.98 37.28
C ILE A 4 -55.23 74.38 35.94
N LEU A 5 -55.87 74.79 34.86
CA LEU A 5 -55.50 74.30 33.51
C LEU A 5 -54.15 74.83 33.08
N ALA A 6 -53.79 76.07 33.42
CA ALA A 6 -52.47 76.65 33.15
C ALA A 6 -51.37 75.92 33.96
N LEU A 7 -51.60 75.48 35.22
CA LEU A 7 -50.69 74.78 36.04
C LEU A 7 -50.38 73.35 35.48
N LEU A 8 -51.46 72.68 35.01
CA LEU A 8 -51.38 71.37 34.38
C LEU A 8 -50.58 71.38 33.06
N ILE A 9 -50.74 72.43 32.25
CA ILE A 9 -49.94 72.61 31.02
C ILE A 9 -48.43 72.89 31.30
N VAL A 10 -48.17 73.65 32.34
CA VAL A 10 -46.78 73.94 32.77
C VAL A 10 -46.13 72.67 33.35
N THR A 11 -46.78 71.81 34.11
CA THR A 11 -46.30 70.61 34.62
C THR A 11 -46.09 69.56 33.48
N ALA A 12 -46.92 69.51 32.45
CA ALA A 12 -46.71 68.63 31.26
C ALA A 12 -45.51 69.04 30.41
N LEU A 13 -45.17 70.33 30.38
CA LEU A 13 -43.99 70.81 29.65
C LEU A 13 -42.69 70.54 30.36
N VAL A 14 -42.66 70.38 31.68
CA VAL A 14 -41.42 70.12 32.47
C VAL A 14 -41.05 68.62 32.46
N THR A 15 -42.00 67.71 32.24
CA THR A 15 -41.72 66.29 32.19
C THR A 15 -41.15 65.77 30.86
N SER A 16 -41.13 66.64 29.81
CA SER A 16 -40.65 66.23 28.48
C SER A 16 -39.16 66.50 28.25
N CYS A 17 -38.38 66.94 29.22
CA CYS A 17 -36.93 67.19 29.02
C CYS A 17 -36.14 65.88 29.27
N VAL A 18 -35.91 65.16 28.26
CA VAL A 18 -34.79 64.21 28.24
C VAL A 18 -33.52 64.97 28.56
N SER A 19 -32.78 64.61 29.59
CA SER A 19 -31.58 65.28 30.02
C SER A 19 -30.64 65.38 28.76
N LYS A 20 -30.15 66.58 28.47
CA LYS A 20 -29.20 66.84 27.37
C LYS A 20 -28.03 65.84 27.35
N LYS A 21 -27.58 65.41 28.50
CA LYS A 21 -26.57 64.40 28.65
C LYS A 21 -26.99 63.04 28.10
N LYS A 22 -28.24 62.63 28.31
CA LYS A 22 -28.81 61.38 27.83
C LYS A 22 -29.04 61.41 26.31
N TYR A 23 -29.41 62.56 25.77
CA TYR A 23 -29.53 62.76 24.32
C TYR A 23 -28.19 62.67 23.60
N VAL A 24 -27.12 63.34 24.11
CA VAL A 24 -25.76 63.26 23.57
C VAL A 24 -25.20 61.84 23.65
N GLN A 25 -25.50 61.13 24.74
CA GLN A 25 -25.06 59.74 24.89
C GLN A 25 -25.77 58.82 23.88
N LEU A 26 -27.05 58.98 23.66
CA LEU A 26 -27.81 58.22 22.69
C LEU A 26 -27.35 58.50 21.24
N GLU A 27 -27.01 59.75 20.96
CA GLU A 27 -26.44 60.18 19.66
C GLU A 27 -25.09 59.57 19.41
N GLN A 28 -24.24 59.47 20.45
CA GLN A 28 -22.92 58.81 20.37
C GLN A 28 -23.12 57.28 20.18
N ASP A 29 -23.98 56.64 20.97
CA ASP A 29 -24.27 55.20 20.85
C ASP A 29 -24.85 54.88 19.44
N LEU A 30 -25.63 55.78 18.86
CA LEU A 30 -26.13 55.61 17.50
C LEU A 30 -25.01 55.72 16.44
N ILE A 31 -24.07 56.62 16.61
CA ILE A 31 -22.91 56.77 15.73
C ILE A 31 -22.04 55.53 15.81
N ASP A 32 -21.73 55.07 17.02
CA ASP A 32 -20.88 53.91 17.27
C ASP A 32 -21.55 52.64 16.69
N THR A 33 -22.84 52.43 16.94
CA THR A 33 -23.61 51.29 16.40
C THR A 33 -23.70 51.33 14.87
N LYS A 34 -23.82 52.50 14.27
CA LYS A 34 -23.76 52.66 12.79
C LYS A 34 -22.39 52.30 12.26
N GLY A 35 -21.34 52.71 12.97
CA GLY A 35 -19.95 52.35 12.60
C GLY A 35 -19.71 50.84 12.65
N GLU A 36 -20.16 50.16 13.74
CA GLU A 36 -20.06 48.70 13.88
C GLU A 36 -20.89 48.00 12.80
N LEU A 37 -22.12 48.49 12.51
CA LEU A 37 -22.96 47.91 11.46
C LEU A 37 -22.26 48.02 10.08
N GLN A 38 -21.67 49.16 9.79
CA GLN A 38 -20.95 49.36 8.52
C GLN A 38 -19.75 48.46 8.40
N GLN A 39 -18.95 48.29 9.49
CA GLN A 39 -17.83 47.42 9.53
C GLN A 39 -18.23 45.94 9.36
N THR A 40 -19.22 45.49 10.10
CA THR A 40 -19.75 44.12 9.99
C THR A 40 -20.36 43.81 8.61
N THR A 41 -20.96 44.84 7.96
CA THR A 41 -21.43 44.68 6.59
C THR A 41 -20.26 44.47 5.60
N ILE A 42 -19.20 45.28 5.72
CA ILE A 42 -18.00 45.12 4.88
C ILE A 42 -17.34 43.75 5.11
N GLU A 43 -17.21 43.34 6.38
CA GLU A 43 -16.64 42.04 6.72
C GLU A 43 -17.50 40.87 6.16
N LYS A 44 -18.82 41.00 6.23
CA LYS A 44 -19.74 40.03 5.65
C LYS A 44 -19.59 39.92 4.13
N GLU A 45 -19.58 41.05 3.41
CA GLU A 45 -19.36 41.07 1.95
C GLU A 45 -18.02 40.45 1.54
N ALA A 46 -16.98 40.77 2.31
CA ALA A 46 -15.65 40.18 2.09
C ALA A 46 -15.64 38.68 2.34
N LEU A 47 -16.37 38.20 3.35
CA LEU A 47 -16.51 36.78 3.66
C LEU A 47 -17.34 36.03 2.60
N GLU A 48 -18.44 36.64 2.15
CA GLU A 48 -19.27 36.08 1.06
C GLU A 48 -18.46 35.96 -0.25
N THR A 49 -17.62 36.97 -0.56
CA THR A 49 -16.74 36.90 -1.73
C THR A 49 -15.71 35.76 -1.61
N LYS A 50 -15.11 35.59 -0.42
CA LYS A 50 -14.18 34.49 -0.16
C LYS A 50 -14.88 33.14 -0.25
N PHE A 51 -16.10 33.03 0.29
CA PHE A 51 -16.89 31.82 0.26
C PHE A 51 -17.23 31.40 -1.18
N ALA A 52 -17.70 32.35 -2.00
CA ALA A 52 -17.98 32.10 -3.42
C ALA A 52 -16.71 31.65 -4.19
N ALA A 53 -15.55 32.24 -3.87
CA ALA A 53 -14.28 31.84 -4.48
C ALA A 53 -13.85 30.40 -4.04
N ILE A 54 -14.12 30.03 -2.81
CA ILE A 54 -13.86 28.67 -2.30
C ILE A 54 -14.82 27.67 -2.96
N GLU A 55 -16.11 27.97 -3.04
CA GLU A 55 -17.08 27.11 -3.71
C GLU A 55 -16.67 26.81 -5.16
N LYS A 56 -16.29 27.86 -5.90
CA LYS A 56 -15.81 27.71 -7.27
C LYS A 56 -14.56 26.83 -7.36
N ARG A 57 -13.63 26.97 -6.42
CA ARG A 57 -12.42 26.13 -6.37
C ARG A 57 -12.75 24.68 -6.05
N VAL A 58 -13.67 24.43 -5.12
CA VAL A 58 -14.13 23.08 -4.77
C VAL A 58 -14.80 22.41 -5.97
N GLU A 59 -15.62 23.17 -6.72
CA GLU A 59 -16.24 22.65 -7.94
C GLU A 59 -15.20 22.28 -9.01
N ILE A 60 -14.19 23.12 -9.22
CA ILE A 60 -13.08 22.83 -10.14
C ILE A 60 -12.30 21.56 -9.69
N TYR A 61 -12.00 21.45 -8.38
CA TYR A 61 -11.32 20.26 -7.87
C TYR A 61 -12.14 18.99 -8.04
N ASN A 62 -13.44 19.04 -7.78
CA ASN A 62 -14.34 17.91 -7.98
C ASN A 62 -14.41 17.50 -9.47
N GLN A 63 -14.48 18.47 -10.37
CA GLN A 63 -14.41 18.20 -11.81
C GLN A 63 -13.08 17.54 -12.20
N ASN A 64 -11.96 18.07 -11.71
CA ASN A 64 -10.64 17.48 -11.97
C ASN A 64 -10.52 16.05 -11.39
N ILE A 65 -11.02 15.81 -10.18
CA ILE A 65 -11.04 14.47 -9.57
C ILE A 65 -11.85 13.49 -10.45
N ASN A 66 -13.05 13.90 -10.88
CA ASN A 66 -13.90 13.06 -11.74
C ASN A 66 -13.23 12.79 -13.10
N THR A 67 -12.57 13.79 -13.68
CA THR A 67 -11.82 13.64 -14.94
C THR A 67 -10.66 12.65 -14.76
N LEU A 68 -9.84 12.84 -13.72
CA LEU A 68 -8.72 11.94 -13.43
C LEU A 68 -9.17 10.51 -13.12
N GLN A 69 -10.29 10.32 -12.42
CA GLN A 69 -10.85 8.99 -12.19
C GLN A 69 -11.31 8.34 -13.49
N SER A 70 -11.96 9.11 -14.38
CA SER A 70 -12.37 8.63 -15.70
C SER A 70 -11.16 8.28 -16.60
N GLU A 71 -10.14 9.14 -16.60
CA GLU A 71 -8.90 8.89 -17.33
C GLU A 71 -8.17 7.65 -16.80
N ASN A 72 -8.07 7.48 -15.48
CA ASN A 72 -7.47 6.28 -14.89
C ASN A 72 -8.24 5.01 -15.27
N ALA A 73 -9.57 5.03 -15.19
CA ALA A 73 -10.38 3.90 -15.59
C ALA A 73 -10.21 3.59 -17.10
N SER A 74 -10.15 4.62 -17.94
CA SER A 74 -9.89 4.47 -19.38
C SER A 74 -8.50 3.94 -19.68
N LEU A 75 -7.48 4.42 -18.93
CA LEU A 75 -6.10 3.93 -19.07
C LEU A 75 -5.97 2.48 -18.61
N GLU A 76 -6.62 2.10 -17.50
CA GLU A 76 -6.66 0.69 -17.06
C GLU A 76 -7.34 -0.20 -18.09
N GLN A 77 -8.49 0.23 -18.61
CA GLN A 77 -9.19 -0.53 -19.67
C GLN A 77 -8.35 -0.62 -20.93
N SER A 78 -7.73 0.49 -21.39
CA SER A 78 -6.86 0.51 -22.55
C SER A 78 -5.61 -0.35 -22.35
N ASN A 79 -5.04 -0.34 -21.15
CA ASN A 79 -3.87 -1.16 -20.81
C ASN A 79 -4.23 -2.66 -20.82
N ASN A 80 -5.37 -3.01 -20.24
CA ASN A 80 -5.86 -4.38 -20.26
C ASN A 80 -6.18 -4.84 -21.70
N GLN A 81 -6.85 -4.01 -22.50
CA GLN A 81 -7.12 -4.32 -23.92
C GLN A 81 -5.85 -4.44 -24.74
N LYS A 82 -4.83 -3.59 -24.50
CA LYS A 82 -3.53 -3.72 -25.18
C LYS A 82 -2.83 -5.01 -24.80
N MET A 83 -2.91 -5.43 -23.55
CA MET A 83 -2.34 -6.70 -23.11
C MET A 83 -3.06 -7.90 -23.73
N ASP A 84 -4.41 -7.88 -23.76
CA ASP A 84 -5.20 -8.91 -24.44
C ASP A 84 -4.96 -8.90 -25.96
N PHE A 85 -4.84 -7.72 -26.57
CA PHE A 85 -4.53 -7.55 -27.99
C PHE A 85 -3.11 -8.03 -28.34
N LEU A 86 -2.13 -7.79 -27.44
CA LEU A 86 -0.76 -8.30 -27.60
C LEU A 86 -0.71 -9.84 -27.48
N ALA A 87 -1.61 -10.42 -26.65
CA ALA A 87 -1.76 -11.87 -26.56
C ALA A 87 -2.40 -12.50 -27.81
N ASP A 88 -3.39 -11.82 -28.39
CA ASP A 88 -4.14 -12.30 -29.54
C ASP A 88 -3.35 -12.12 -30.86
N ASN A 89 -2.53 -11.07 -30.96
CA ASN A 89 -1.65 -10.82 -32.09
C ASN A 89 -0.24 -11.35 -31.79
N SER A 90 0.04 -12.55 -32.15
CA SER A 90 1.28 -13.34 -32.12
C SER A 90 2.62 -12.60 -32.32
N THR A 91 2.62 -11.28 -32.45
CA THR A 91 3.76 -10.42 -32.80
C THR A 91 4.56 -9.90 -31.63
N VAL A 92 4.13 -10.08 -30.36
CA VAL A 92 4.81 -9.51 -29.18
C VAL A 92 5.15 -10.58 -28.14
N ILE A 93 4.53 -11.73 -28.19
CA ILE A 93 4.89 -12.90 -27.39
C ILE A 93 5.60 -13.88 -28.33
N SER A 94 6.85 -14.27 -28.00
CA SER A 94 7.52 -15.27 -28.81
C SER A 94 6.67 -16.54 -28.87
N GLU A 95 6.62 -17.18 -30.03
CA GLU A 95 5.78 -18.37 -30.28
C GLU A 95 6.10 -19.48 -29.26
N ASN A 96 7.37 -19.61 -28.88
CA ASN A 96 7.79 -20.53 -27.84
C ASN A 96 7.20 -20.23 -26.47
N MET A 97 7.00 -18.97 -26.13
CA MET A 97 6.46 -18.55 -24.85
C MET A 97 4.95 -18.71 -24.78
N LYS A 98 4.25 -18.42 -25.88
CA LYS A 98 2.82 -18.73 -26.03
C LYS A 98 2.58 -20.23 -25.89
N VAL A 99 3.39 -21.05 -26.57
CA VAL A 99 3.32 -22.51 -26.46
C VAL A 99 3.58 -23.00 -25.04
N ASN A 100 4.56 -22.42 -24.33
CA ASN A 100 4.86 -22.78 -22.95
C ASN A 100 3.75 -22.32 -21.99
N LEU A 101 3.18 -21.13 -22.21
CA LEU A 101 2.05 -20.62 -21.45
C LEU A 101 0.82 -21.50 -21.65
N ASP A 102 0.44 -21.75 -22.91
CA ASP A 102 -0.69 -22.60 -23.28
C ASP A 102 -0.50 -24.03 -22.76
N ALA A 103 0.72 -24.58 -22.88
CA ALA A 103 1.06 -25.91 -22.34
C ALA A 103 0.99 -25.97 -20.82
N THR A 104 1.27 -24.87 -20.13
CA THR A 104 1.13 -24.76 -18.68
C THR A 104 -0.32 -24.61 -18.28
N LEU A 105 -1.07 -23.74 -18.95
CA LEU A 105 -2.51 -23.53 -18.71
C LEU A 105 -3.32 -24.78 -19.01
N ALA A 106 -2.98 -25.55 -20.03
CA ALA A 106 -3.65 -26.81 -20.38
C ALA A 106 -3.51 -27.91 -19.28
N LYS A 107 -2.56 -27.78 -18.37
CA LYS A 107 -2.35 -28.71 -17.26
C LYS A 107 -3.14 -28.32 -16.02
N LEU A 108 -3.72 -27.12 -15.99
CA LEU A 108 -4.46 -26.59 -14.86
C LEU A 108 -5.90 -27.10 -14.83
N PRO A 109 -6.47 -27.32 -13.64
CA PRO A 109 -7.89 -27.57 -13.51
C PRO A 109 -8.69 -26.39 -14.06
N PRO A 110 -9.80 -26.62 -14.77
CA PRO A 110 -10.65 -25.55 -15.31
C PRO A 110 -11.09 -24.53 -14.24
N GLU A 111 -11.25 -24.98 -13.01
CA GLU A 111 -11.65 -24.15 -11.85
C GLU A 111 -10.60 -23.07 -11.52
N GLU A 112 -9.32 -23.33 -11.71
CA GLU A 112 -8.25 -22.34 -11.50
C GLU A 112 -8.22 -21.29 -12.62
N LEU A 113 -8.72 -21.63 -13.81
CA LEU A 113 -8.77 -20.75 -14.96
C LEU A 113 -10.01 -19.85 -15.00
N GLU A 114 -11.09 -20.21 -14.28
CA GLU A 114 -12.33 -19.41 -14.22
C GLU A 114 -12.10 -17.96 -13.71
N GLY A 115 -11.05 -17.72 -12.96
CA GLY A 115 -10.63 -16.39 -12.48
C GLY A 115 -9.83 -15.57 -13.48
N ALA A 116 -9.27 -16.20 -14.53
CA ALA A 116 -8.42 -15.55 -15.52
C ALA A 116 -9.25 -14.79 -16.53
N LYS A 117 -9.35 -13.47 -16.39
CA LYS A 117 -10.05 -12.59 -17.33
C LYS A 117 -9.11 -11.83 -18.27
N THR A 118 -7.84 -11.78 -17.93
CA THR A 118 -6.80 -11.06 -18.68
C THR A 118 -5.60 -11.96 -18.91
N LEU A 119 -4.78 -11.64 -19.91
CA LEU A 119 -3.48 -12.29 -20.11
C LEU A 119 -2.64 -12.26 -18.84
N LYS A 120 -2.66 -11.14 -18.12
CA LYS A 120 -1.98 -10.98 -16.82
C LYS A 120 -2.41 -12.04 -15.81
N ASP A 121 -3.71 -12.31 -15.71
CA ASP A 121 -4.23 -13.33 -14.80
C ASP A 121 -3.74 -14.72 -15.21
N SER A 122 -3.82 -15.04 -16.50
CA SER A 122 -3.34 -16.32 -17.06
C SER A 122 -1.86 -16.54 -16.78
N MET A 123 -1.04 -15.50 -16.94
CA MET A 123 0.39 -15.55 -16.68
C MET A 123 0.69 -15.73 -15.19
N ASN A 124 -0.01 -15.01 -14.31
CA ASN A 124 0.14 -15.14 -12.87
C ASN A 124 -0.22 -16.56 -12.42
N ILE A 125 -1.28 -17.12 -12.96
CA ILE A 125 -1.71 -18.50 -12.69
C ILE A 125 -0.65 -19.48 -13.16
N ALA A 126 -0.10 -19.32 -14.37
CA ALA A 126 0.96 -20.17 -14.89
C ALA A 126 2.24 -20.10 -14.03
N ILE A 127 2.66 -18.90 -13.63
CA ILE A 127 3.81 -18.71 -12.73
C ILE A 127 3.55 -19.39 -11.37
N ALA A 128 2.38 -19.18 -10.78
CA ALA A 128 2.01 -19.80 -9.51
C ALA A 128 2.01 -21.33 -9.61
N HIS A 129 1.52 -21.89 -10.73
CA HIS A 129 1.54 -23.33 -10.97
C HIS A 129 2.96 -23.87 -11.09
N ASN A 130 3.83 -23.24 -11.87
CA ASN A 130 5.23 -23.65 -11.99
C ASN A 130 5.96 -23.58 -10.65
N LEU A 131 5.71 -22.56 -9.86
CA LEU A 131 6.27 -22.43 -8.51
C LEU A 131 5.76 -23.54 -7.58
N ARG A 132 4.45 -23.85 -7.58
CA ARG A 132 3.89 -24.98 -6.82
C ARG A 132 4.60 -26.26 -7.19
N LYS A 133 4.74 -26.53 -8.48
CA LYS A 133 5.41 -27.72 -8.99
C LYS A 133 6.87 -27.78 -8.50
N SER A 134 7.63 -26.71 -8.65
CA SER A 134 9.03 -26.64 -8.20
C SER A 134 9.17 -26.82 -6.69
N ILE A 135 8.24 -26.26 -5.89
CA ILE A 135 8.21 -26.42 -4.43
C ILE A 135 7.88 -27.85 -4.04
N SER A 136 6.87 -28.46 -4.68
CA SER A 136 6.48 -29.87 -4.45
C SER A 136 7.62 -30.84 -4.81
N GLU A 137 8.29 -30.63 -5.95
CA GLU A 137 9.44 -31.42 -6.37
C GLU A 137 10.65 -31.26 -5.42
N SER A 138 10.78 -30.13 -4.74
CA SER A 138 11.83 -29.85 -3.77
C SER A 138 11.60 -30.51 -2.40
N ASN A 139 10.46 -31.16 -2.17
CA ASN A 139 10.03 -31.73 -0.87
C ASN A 139 10.00 -30.72 0.30
N MET A 140 9.89 -29.42 0.02
CA MET A 140 9.80 -28.39 1.05
C MET A 140 8.49 -28.48 1.88
N GLU A 141 7.42 -29.02 1.31
CA GLU A 141 6.10 -29.10 1.96
C GLU A 141 6.02 -30.15 3.07
N ASN A 142 6.98 -31.07 3.18
CA ASN A 142 6.91 -32.21 4.08
C ASN A 142 7.54 -31.99 5.47
N SER A 143 7.74 -30.75 5.89
CA SER A 143 8.35 -30.41 7.18
C SER A 143 7.36 -29.68 8.10
N GLU A 144 7.26 -30.08 9.37
CA GLU A 144 6.47 -29.34 10.38
C GLU A 144 6.95 -27.90 10.57
N ASP A 145 8.18 -27.59 10.19
CA ASP A 145 8.81 -26.29 10.33
C ASP A 145 8.69 -25.41 9.08
N ILE A 146 8.09 -25.92 8.00
CA ILE A 146 7.89 -25.18 6.73
C ILE A 146 6.41 -25.27 6.36
N SER A 147 5.79 -24.14 6.12
CA SER A 147 4.44 -24.06 5.58
C SER A 147 4.42 -23.23 4.29
N VAL A 148 3.77 -23.78 3.27
CA VAL A 148 3.58 -23.08 1.99
C VAL A 148 2.13 -22.66 1.89
N ASN A 149 1.91 -21.39 1.69
CA ASN A 149 0.59 -20.80 1.42
C ASN A 149 0.63 -20.12 0.06
N ILE A 150 -0.34 -20.42 -0.76
CA ILE A 150 -0.43 -19.91 -2.13
C ILE A 150 -1.77 -19.20 -2.25
N ASP A 151 -1.71 -17.89 -2.42
CA ASP A 151 -2.88 -17.03 -2.61
C ASP A 151 -2.79 -16.40 -4.00
N GLN A 152 -3.70 -16.82 -4.88
CA GLN A 152 -3.82 -16.38 -6.28
C GLN A 152 -2.46 -16.25 -7.02
N THR A 153 -1.74 -15.16 -6.77
CA THR A 153 -0.50 -14.79 -7.48
C THR A 153 0.73 -14.68 -6.60
N VAL A 154 0.56 -14.83 -5.28
CA VAL A 154 1.64 -14.70 -4.30
C VAL A 154 1.85 -16.03 -3.61
N VAL A 155 3.07 -16.54 -3.64
CA VAL A 155 3.46 -17.72 -2.90
C VAL A 155 4.22 -17.28 -1.65
N MET A 156 3.73 -17.67 -0.49
CA MET A 156 4.38 -17.41 0.79
C MET A 156 4.85 -18.71 1.42
N ILE A 157 6.15 -18.84 1.58
CA ILE A 157 6.81 -19.95 2.27
C ILE A 157 7.24 -19.43 3.65
N SER A 158 6.63 -19.95 4.70
CA SER A 158 7.01 -19.63 6.09
C SER A 158 7.95 -20.70 6.62
N VAL A 159 9.13 -20.30 7.06
CA VAL A 159 10.15 -21.18 7.63
C VAL A 159 10.37 -20.82 9.09
N ALA A 160 10.32 -21.82 9.98
CA ALA A 160 10.59 -21.61 11.39
C ALA A 160 12.04 -21.14 11.60
N ASP A 161 12.21 -20.13 12.46
CA ASP A 161 13.54 -19.54 12.75
C ASP A 161 14.52 -20.56 13.33
N SER A 162 14.04 -21.60 14.02
CA SER A 162 14.87 -22.68 14.59
C SER A 162 15.67 -23.45 13.53
N LEU A 163 15.19 -23.51 12.29
CA LEU A 163 15.92 -24.09 11.16
C LEU A 163 16.98 -23.14 10.61
N LEU A 164 16.67 -21.85 10.62
CA LEU A 164 17.48 -20.83 9.93
C LEU A 164 18.55 -20.23 10.84
N PHE A 165 18.28 -20.05 12.13
CA PHE A 165 19.14 -19.29 13.04
C PHE A 165 19.29 -19.96 14.42
N PRO A 166 20.45 -19.82 15.05
CA PRO A 166 20.57 -20.02 16.50
C PRO A 166 19.73 -19.01 17.27
N SER A 167 19.33 -19.36 18.51
CA SER A 167 18.52 -18.49 19.34
C SER A 167 19.18 -17.13 19.58
N GLY A 168 18.42 -16.05 19.35
CA GLY A 168 18.90 -14.67 19.53
C GLY A 168 19.97 -14.22 18.53
N SER A 169 20.24 -15.00 17.48
CA SER A 169 21.24 -14.70 16.45
C SER A 169 20.60 -14.36 15.12
N TYR A 170 21.31 -13.60 14.31
CA TYR A 170 21.03 -13.38 12.88
C TYR A 170 22.01 -14.14 11.97
N ASN A 171 22.98 -14.87 12.55
CA ASN A 171 23.88 -15.71 11.78
C ASN A 171 23.14 -16.96 11.30
N VAL A 172 23.16 -17.17 9.98
CA VAL A 172 22.43 -18.29 9.39
C VAL A 172 23.13 -19.63 9.74
N SER A 173 22.33 -20.57 10.24
CA SER A 173 22.78 -21.92 10.58
C SER A 173 23.16 -22.71 9.32
N SER A 174 24.15 -23.60 9.43
CA SER A 174 24.46 -24.55 8.35
C SER A 174 23.28 -25.48 8.00
N LYS A 175 22.37 -25.71 8.95
CA LYS A 175 21.15 -26.49 8.73
C LYS A 175 20.19 -25.83 7.74
N ALA A 176 20.29 -24.53 7.53
CA ALA A 176 19.50 -23.79 6.56
C ALA A 176 19.94 -24.00 5.11
N ASN A 177 21.17 -24.48 4.88
CA ASN A 177 21.75 -24.59 3.54
C ASN A 177 20.89 -25.43 2.57
N PRO A 178 20.34 -26.59 2.90
CA PRO A 178 19.51 -27.35 1.97
C PRO A 178 18.26 -26.57 1.55
N ILE A 179 17.58 -25.93 2.51
CA ILE A 179 16.35 -25.14 2.26
C ILE A 179 16.69 -23.94 1.38
N LEU A 180 17.76 -23.21 1.70
CA LEU A 180 18.18 -22.04 0.92
C LEU A 180 18.69 -22.42 -0.49
N ALA A 181 19.26 -23.60 -0.68
CA ALA A 181 19.62 -24.11 -1.99
C ALA A 181 18.39 -24.37 -2.86
N GLN A 182 17.42 -25.13 -2.31
CA GLN A 182 16.15 -25.43 -3.01
C GLN A 182 15.38 -24.16 -3.34
N LEU A 183 15.32 -23.20 -2.40
CA LEU A 183 14.73 -21.90 -2.63
C LEU A 183 15.42 -21.15 -3.78
N ALA A 184 16.74 -21.14 -3.78
CA ALA A 184 17.52 -20.49 -4.84
C ALA A 184 17.31 -21.15 -6.21
N ASP A 185 17.19 -22.48 -6.25
CA ASP A 185 16.90 -23.21 -7.48
C ASP A 185 15.51 -22.78 -8.05
N VAL A 186 14.49 -22.71 -7.19
CA VAL A 186 13.15 -22.22 -7.57
C VAL A 186 13.22 -20.77 -8.08
N ILE A 187 13.93 -19.89 -7.37
CA ILE A 187 14.05 -18.47 -7.76
C ILE A 187 14.79 -18.34 -9.09
N ASN A 188 15.88 -19.07 -9.29
CA ASN A 188 16.71 -18.99 -10.49
C ASN A 188 16.00 -19.60 -11.71
N ALA A 189 15.13 -20.60 -11.50
CA ALA A 189 14.34 -21.21 -12.56
C ALA A 189 13.30 -20.27 -13.16
N GLU A 190 12.85 -19.24 -12.40
CA GLU A 190 11.83 -18.30 -12.82
C GLU A 190 12.35 -16.85 -12.76
N PRO A 191 12.90 -16.30 -13.86
CA PRO A 191 13.49 -14.95 -13.88
C PRO A 191 12.49 -13.81 -13.65
N SER A 192 11.20 -14.05 -13.88
CA SER A 192 10.13 -13.04 -13.83
C SER A 192 9.54 -12.81 -12.45
N ILE A 193 10.19 -13.30 -11.37
CA ILE A 193 9.73 -13.10 -10.00
C ILE A 193 10.68 -12.23 -9.18
N ASP A 194 10.13 -11.50 -8.24
CA ASP A 194 10.85 -10.86 -7.13
C ASP A 194 10.55 -11.60 -5.83
N VAL A 195 11.51 -11.60 -4.91
CA VAL A 195 11.40 -12.35 -3.65
C VAL A 195 11.67 -11.43 -2.47
N MET A 196 10.67 -11.29 -1.59
CA MET A 196 10.83 -10.60 -0.31
C MET A 196 11.09 -11.63 0.79
N ILE A 197 12.17 -11.40 1.53
CA ILE A 197 12.51 -12.17 2.73
C ILE A 197 12.07 -11.33 3.94
N GLU A 198 11.05 -11.76 4.64
CA GLU A 198 10.44 -11.00 5.74
C GLU A 198 10.64 -11.72 7.07
N GLY A 199 11.44 -11.12 7.96
CA GLY A 199 11.72 -11.66 9.30
C GLY A 199 10.66 -11.25 10.32
N HIS A 200 10.25 -12.20 11.18
CA HIS A 200 9.35 -12.00 12.31
C HIS A 200 9.97 -12.51 13.61
N THR A 201 9.71 -11.83 14.71
CA THR A 201 10.11 -12.24 16.05
C THR A 201 8.89 -12.54 16.93
N ASP A 202 9.12 -13.11 18.10
CA ASP A 202 8.15 -13.07 19.18
C ASP A 202 8.22 -11.74 19.94
N ASN A 203 7.38 -11.58 20.97
CA ASN A 203 7.32 -10.36 21.79
C ASN A 203 8.41 -10.29 22.88
N LYS A 204 9.34 -11.24 22.97
CA LYS A 204 10.46 -11.18 23.89
C LYS A 204 11.46 -10.14 23.38
N GLY A 205 11.77 -9.16 24.23
CA GLY A 205 12.78 -8.16 23.90
C GLY A 205 14.17 -8.80 23.77
N ILE A 206 14.95 -8.28 22.85
CA ILE A 206 16.37 -8.62 22.66
C ILE A 206 17.19 -7.34 22.64
N ARG A 207 18.37 -7.37 23.22
CA ARG A 207 19.36 -6.31 23.15
C ARG A 207 20.76 -6.88 23.26
N THR A 208 21.63 -6.57 22.30
CA THR A 208 23.06 -6.90 22.29
C THR A 208 23.83 -5.66 21.84
N GLU A 209 25.14 -5.75 21.68
CA GLU A 209 25.94 -4.66 21.09
C GLU A 209 25.52 -4.34 19.64
N GLU A 210 25.09 -5.36 18.89
CA GLU A 210 24.76 -5.24 17.47
C GLU A 210 23.26 -5.18 17.18
N ILE A 211 22.42 -5.51 18.15
CA ILE A 211 20.96 -5.59 18.02
C ILE A 211 20.33 -4.68 19.08
N ILE A 212 19.66 -3.63 18.67
CA ILE A 212 18.99 -2.69 19.55
C ILE A 212 17.67 -3.28 20.07
N ASP A 213 16.91 -3.90 19.15
CA ASP A 213 15.57 -4.45 19.44
C ASP A 213 15.15 -5.53 18.42
N ASN A 214 13.90 -5.93 18.46
CA ASN A 214 13.33 -6.90 17.55
C ASN A 214 13.20 -6.40 16.09
N TRP A 215 13.15 -5.08 15.86
CA TRP A 215 13.23 -4.53 14.51
C TRP A 215 14.57 -4.82 13.88
N ASP A 216 15.65 -4.50 14.59
CA ASP A 216 17.00 -4.81 14.15
C ASP A 216 17.20 -6.31 13.90
N LEU A 217 16.75 -7.15 14.84
CA LEU A 217 16.91 -8.60 14.71
C LEU A 217 16.20 -9.12 13.46
N SER A 218 14.94 -8.71 13.24
CA SER A 218 14.16 -9.20 12.12
C SER A 218 14.75 -8.79 10.76
N VAL A 219 15.19 -7.54 10.62
CA VAL A 219 15.83 -7.03 9.39
C VAL A 219 17.21 -7.66 9.18
N LYS A 220 18.03 -7.79 10.23
CA LYS A 220 19.35 -8.42 10.13
C LYS A 220 19.26 -9.88 9.69
N ARG A 221 18.26 -10.62 10.17
CA ARG A 221 18.00 -12.01 9.76
C ARG A 221 17.64 -12.11 8.29
N SER A 222 16.70 -11.31 7.82
CA SER A 222 16.33 -11.30 6.40
C SER A 222 17.50 -10.89 5.50
N THR A 223 18.27 -9.88 5.90
CA THR A 223 19.48 -9.46 5.18
C THR A 223 20.55 -10.56 5.13
N ALA A 224 20.72 -11.33 6.22
CA ALA A 224 21.67 -12.45 6.24
C ALA A 224 21.30 -13.55 5.23
N ILE A 225 20.01 -13.88 5.12
CA ILE A 225 19.51 -14.83 4.11
C ILE A 225 19.73 -14.27 2.70
N VAL A 226 19.36 -13.02 2.44
CA VAL A 226 19.56 -12.36 1.14
C VAL A 226 21.02 -12.44 0.71
N ARG A 227 21.97 -12.17 1.61
CA ARG A 227 23.41 -12.27 1.31
C ARG A 227 23.84 -13.69 0.93
N ILE A 228 23.26 -14.71 1.54
CA ILE A 228 23.55 -16.11 1.18
C ILE A 228 22.98 -16.44 -0.19
N LEU A 229 21.72 -16.07 -0.46
CA LEU A 229 21.10 -16.28 -1.77
C LEU A 229 21.90 -15.60 -2.89
N GLN A 230 22.32 -14.36 -2.67
CA GLN A 230 23.12 -13.59 -3.62
C GLN A 230 24.52 -14.19 -3.79
N ASN A 231 25.29 -14.35 -2.69
CA ASN A 231 26.71 -14.62 -2.79
C ASN A 231 27.01 -16.09 -3.07
N LYS A 232 26.28 -17.00 -2.39
CA LYS A 232 26.50 -18.44 -2.49
C LYS A 232 25.71 -19.07 -3.64
N TYR A 233 24.43 -18.70 -3.75
CA TYR A 233 23.52 -19.34 -4.72
C TYR A 233 23.27 -18.51 -5.99
N LYS A 234 23.95 -17.35 -6.12
CA LYS A 234 23.94 -16.52 -7.33
C LYS A 234 22.58 -16.01 -7.77
N VAL A 235 21.65 -15.84 -6.84
CA VAL A 235 20.39 -15.15 -7.12
C VAL A 235 20.67 -13.68 -7.41
N ASP A 236 20.06 -13.15 -8.46
CA ASP A 236 20.21 -11.74 -8.84
C ASP A 236 19.74 -10.81 -7.68
N PRO A 237 20.62 -9.95 -7.14
CA PRO A 237 20.28 -9.07 -6.02
C PRO A 237 19.17 -8.07 -6.33
N SER A 238 18.94 -7.71 -7.60
CA SER A 238 17.84 -6.83 -8.00
C SER A 238 16.46 -7.44 -7.74
N ARG A 239 16.40 -8.75 -7.51
CA ARG A 239 15.18 -9.52 -7.25
C ARG A 239 14.94 -9.78 -5.76
N LEU A 240 15.86 -9.41 -4.89
CA LEU A 240 15.85 -9.75 -3.46
C LEU A 240 15.53 -8.52 -2.60
N ILE A 241 14.49 -8.62 -1.78
CA ILE A 241 14.01 -7.55 -0.91
C ILE A 241 14.09 -8.04 0.55
N PRO A 242 15.06 -7.62 1.37
CA PRO A 242 15.07 -7.91 2.79
C PRO A 242 14.07 -7.00 3.53
N SER A 243 13.28 -7.58 4.42
CA SER A 243 12.27 -6.88 5.22
C SER A 243 12.19 -7.44 6.64
N GLY A 244 11.63 -6.67 7.57
CA GLY A 244 11.41 -7.09 8.95
C GLY A 244 10.12 -6.52 9.52
N ARG A 245 9.43 -7.30 10.34
CA ARG A 245 8.16 -6.96 10.99
C ARG A 245 8.24 -6.92 12.50
N SER A 246 9.44 -7.13 13.07
CA SER A 246 9.56 -7.23 14.52
C SER A 246 8.56 -8.26 15.09
N SER A 247 7.90 -7.96 16.18
CA SER A 247 6.85 -8.80 16.81
C SER A 247 5.43 -8.34 16.52
N TYR A 248 5.23 -7.42 15.56
CA TYR A 248 3.94 -6.73 15.37
C TYR A 248 2.95 -7.46 14.46
N VAL A 249 3.37 -8.53 13.80
CA VAL A 249 2.49 -9.37 12.97
C VAL A 249 2.61 -10.84 13.45
N PRO A 250 2.10 -11.16 14.65
CA PRO A 250 2.18 -12.52 15.17
C PRO A 250 1.17 -13.44 14.48
N LEU A 251 1.55 -14.73 14.28
CA LEU A 251 0.64 -15.78 13.82
C LEU A 251 -0.33 -16.24 14.91
N THR A 252 0.11 -16.16 16.15
CA THR A 252 -0.65 -16.58 17.32
C THR A 252 -0.27 -15.71 18.52
N ASP A 253 -1.00 -15.81 19.63
CA ASP A 253 -0.64 -15.11 20.83
C ASP A 253 0.79 -15.49 21.32
N ASN A 254 1.40 -14.63 22.14
CA ASN A 254 2.75 -14.84 22.65
C ASN A 254 2.79 -15.48 24.07
N SER A 255 1.70 -16.05 24.54
CA SER A 255 1.54 -16.53 25.93
C SER A 255 2.42 -17.72 26.25
N THR A 256 2.50 -18.70 25.37
CA THR A 256 3.26 -19.93 25.56
C THR A 256 4.57 -19.94 24.80
N TYR A 257 5.52 -20.77 25.22
CA TYR A 257 6.77 -20.98 24.47
C TYR A 257 6.51 -21.49 23.04
N LYS A 258 5.54 -22.42 22.91
CA LYS A 258 5.14 -23.00 21.62
C LYS A 258 4.58 -21.94 20.68
N ASN A 259 3.73 -21.07 21.19
CA ASN A 259 3.15 -19.98 20.39
C ASN A 259 4.24 -18.98 19.96
N ARG A 260 5.13 -18.58 20.89
CA ARG A 260 6.26 -17.72 20.54
C ARG A 260 7.18 -18.36 19.49
N ALA A 261 7.39 -19.67 19.56
CA ALA A 261 8.19 -20.37 18.55
C ALA A 261 7.57 -20.28 17.14
N ARG A 262 6.24 -20.35 17.02
CA ARG A 262 5.53 -20.16 15.75
C ARG A 262 5.60 -18.72 15.23
N ASN A 263 5.65 -17.74 16.15
CA ASN A 263 5.79 -16.33 15.78
C ASN A 263 7.19 -16.02 15.24
N ARG A 264 8.25 -16.70 15.76
CA ARG A 264 9.61 -16.60 15.25
C ARG A 264 9.75 -17.36 13.95
N ARG A 265 9.60 -16.66 12.84
CA ARG A 265 9.63 -17.23 11.49
C ARG A 265 10.24 -16.26 10.50
N THR A 266 10.60 -16.77 9.38
CA THR A 266 10.94 -16.00 8.19
C THR A 266 9.97 -16.38 7.08
N ASN A 267 9.24 -15.40 6.57
CA ASN A 267 8.41 -15.55 5.40
C ASN A 267 9.22 -15.23 4.15
N ILE A 268 9.15 -16.12 3.18
CA ILE A 268 9.68 -15.93 1.85
C ILE A 268 8.49 -15.71 0.94
N ILE A 269 8.34 -14.48 0.46
CA ILE A 269 7.19 -14.02 -0.32
C ILE A 269 7.64 -13.88 -1.75
N ILE A 270 7.15 -14.75 -2.62
CA ILE A 270 7.47 -14.78 -4.04
C ILE A 270 6.38 -14.03 -4.77
N MET A 271 6.77 -12.99 -5.50
CA MET A 271 5.87 -12.07 -6.18
C MET A 271 6.19 -12.05 -7.69
N PRO A 272 5.21 -12.25 -8.57
CA PRO A 272 5.40 -12.05 -10.00
C PRO A 272 5.81 -10.61 -10.30
N ASN A 273 6.84 -10.44 -11.10
CA ASN A 273 7.27 -9.14 -11.63
C ASN A 273 6.93 -9.06 -13.13
N LEU A 274 5.73 -8.56 -13.41
CA LEU A 274 5.23 -8.47 -14.77
C LEU A 274 6.09 -7.57 -15.67
N ASN A 275 6.67 -6.50 -15.15
CA ASN A 275 7.56 -5.65 -15.93
C ASN A 275 8.80 -6.41 -16.40
N LYS A 276 9.40 -7.22 -15.53
CA LYS A 276 10.51 -8.10 -15.89
C LYS A 276 10.07 -9.19 -16.86
N PHE A 277 8.91 -9.76 -16.64
CA PHE A 277 8.34 -10.75 -17.54
C PHE A 277 8.21 -10.17 -18.97
N PHE A 278 7.61 -9.02 -19.13
CA PHE A 278 7.48 -8.37 -20.43
C PHE A 278 8.83 -7.94 -21.02
N ALA A 279 9.78 -7.48 -20.19
CA ALA A 279 11.12 -7.13 -20.65
C ALA A 279 11.91 -8.35 -21.15
N LEU A 280 11.76 -9.52 -20.52
CA LEU A 280 12.37 -10.77 -20.97
C LEU A 280 11.76 -11.20 -22.32
N MET A 281 10.44 -11.06 -22.48
CA MET A 281 9.77 -11.34 -23.74
C MET A 281 10.25 -10.45 -24.90
N ALA A 282 10.48 -9.16 -24.63
CA ALA A 282 10.95 -8.22 -25.64
C ALA A 282 12.43 -8.44 -26.03
N GLN A 283 13.25 -9.07 -25.18
CA GLN A 283 14.65 -9.36 -25.48
C GLN A 283 14.82 -10.55 -26.45
N ASP A 284 13.87 -11.49 -26.48
CA ASP A 284 13.88 -12.61 -27.43
C ASP A 284 13.55 -12.20 -28.86
N GLU A 285 13.13 -10.95 -29.09
CA GLU A 285 12.70 -10.40 -30.39
C GLU A 285 13.79 -9.61 -31.15
N VAL A 286 15.05 -9.66 -30.78
CA VAL A 286 16.11 -9.13 -31.65
C VAL A 286 16.29 -10.07 -32.84
N VAL A 287 15.27 -10.07 -33.70
CA VAL A 287 15.42 -10.61 -35.07
C VAL A 287 16.41 -9.70 -35.79
N THR A 288 17.60 -10.18 -35.97
CA THR A 288 18.56 -9.61 -36.93
C THR A 288 17.90 -9.64 -38.33
N PHE A 289 17.44 -8.50 -38.77
CA PHE A 289 17.19 -8.31 -40.19
C PHE A 289 18.59 -8.31 -40.84
N GLU A 290 19.01 -9.42 -41.40
CA GLU A 290 20.10 -9.47 -42.35
C GLU A 290 19.57 -8.80 -43.64
N ASP A 291 20.27 -7.73 -44.05
CA ASP A 291 20.09 -7.02 -45.32
C ASP A 291 20.35 -7.93 -46.54
#